data_e3f1f2de66ca44d4b412f14b3b5d0b7a
#
_entry.id   e3f1f2de66ca44d4b412f14b3b5d0b7a
#
_cell.length_a   1.000
_cell.length_b   1.000
_cell.length_c   1.000
_cell.angle_alpha   90.00
_cell.angle_beta   90.00
_cell.angle_gamma   90.00
#
_symmetry.space_group_name_H-M   'P 1'
#
loop_
_entity.id
_entity.type
_entity.pdbx_description
1 polymer ?
#
loop_
_entity_poly.entity_id
_entity_poly.type
_entity_poly.pdbx_seq_one_letter_code
_entity_poly.pdbx_strand_id
1 'polypeptide(L)'
;MSASRKGVNLLGAVTEYGETTVLECGGSFTGEVTIRFLNHLQAEFGEKLVVLLDQATYFTAEAVKDFVADEPIELVYFPTGSPDLNPTEEYWKRLKQALGNRYFGTLDEIRSAIWPTLETIDPPGVYQYLCL
;
A
#
# COMPACT_ATOMS: atom_id res chain seq x y z
N MET A 1 -4.76 1.28 -0.12
CA MET A 1 -3.64 0.58 0.52
C MET A 1 -3.50 -0.80 -0.08
N SER A 2 -2.32 -1.20 -0.43
CA SER A 2 -2.07 -2.55 -0.92
C SER A 2 -0.61 -2.96 -0.74
N ALA A 3 -0.31 -4.23 -1.02
CA ALA A 3 1.01 -4.84 -0.90
C ALA A 3 1.58 -5.17 -2.27
N SER A 4 2.89 -5.11 -2.41
CA SER A 4 3.61 -5.49 -3.62
C SER A 4 4.81 -6.38 -3.28
N ARG A 5 5.06 -7.37 -4.12
CA ARG A 5 6.17 -8.32 -3.98
C ARG A 5 7.00 -8.33 -5.26
N LYS A 6 8.21 -7.83 -5.17
CA LYS A 6 9.22 -7.84 -6.24
C LYS A 6 10.54 -8.40 -5.71
N GLY A 7 10.47 -9.43 -4.85
CA GLY A 7 11.59 -9.87 -4.04
C GLY A 7 11.77 -8.98 -2.80
N VAL A 8 11.12 -7.83 -2.77
CA VAL A 8 11.02 -6.93 -1.62
C VAL A 8 9.53 -6.74 -1.34
N ASN A 9 9.12 -6.91 -0.08
CA ASN A 9 7.72 -6.80 0.31
C ASN A 9 7.41 -5.36 0.72
N LEU A 10 6.45 -4.73 0.03
CA LEU A 10 6.07 -3.34 0.25
C LEU A 10 4.59 -3.23 0.60
N LEU A 11 4.27 -2.41 1.59
CA LEU A 11 2.92 -1.89 1.80
C LEU A 11 2.91 -0.43 1.38
N GLY A 12 1.86 -0.02 0.70
CA GLY A 12 1.75 1.35 0.22
C GLY A 12 0.34 1.89 0.30
N ALA A 13 0.23 3.20 0.32
CA ALA A 13 -1.03 3.92 0.30
C ALA A 13 -0.90 5.18 -0.55
N VAL A 14 -2.00 5.54 -1.21
CA VAL A 14 -2.14 6.78 -1.97
C VAL A 14 -3.29 7.56 -1.33
N THR A 15 -3.06 8.83 -0.99
CA THR A 15 -4.11 9.68 -0.41
C THR A 15 -4.95 10.33 -1.49
N GLU A 16 -6.11 10.86 -1.09
CA GLU A 16 -6.99 11.63 -1.97
C GLU A 16 -6.32 12.88 -2.54
N TYR A 17 -5.28 13.38 -1.88
CA TYR A 17 -4.54 14.57 -2.31
C TYR A 17 -3.29 14.24 -3.14
N GLY A 18 -3.11 12.98 -3.51
CA GLY A 18 -1.96 12.55 -4.32
C GLY A 18 -0.68 12.34 -3.55
N GLU A 19 -0.74 12.31 -2.22
CA GLU A 19 0.40 11.96 -1.39
C GLU A 19 0.55 10.43 -1.33
N THR A 20 1.76 9.95 -1.22
CA THR A 20 2.05 8.52 -1.13
C THR A 20 2.93 8.21 0.06
N THR A 21 2.79 7.01 0.58
CA THR A 21 3.71 6.44 1.55
C THR A 21 3.91 4.97 1.27
N VAL A 22 5.13 4.49 1.41
CA VAL A 22 5.49 3.09 1.16
C VAL A 22 6.39 2.62 2.28
N LEU A 23 6.10 1.45 2.83
CA LEU A 23 6.86 0.84 3.90
C LEU A 23 7.35 -0.54 3.46
N GLU A 24 8.64 -0.80 3.63
CA GLU A 24 9.19 -2.13 3.38
C GLU A 24 8.96 -3.02 4.59
N CYS A 25 8.51 -4.26 4.33
CA CYS A 25 8.26 -5.27 5.36
C CYS A 25 9.34 -6.34 5.28
N GLY A 26 10.01 -6.61 6.39
CA GLY A 26 11.14 -7.55 6.45
C GLY A 26 10.75 -9.02 6.51
N GLY A 27 9.49 -9.38 6.35
CA GLY A 27 8.99 -10.75 6.41
C GLY A 27 7.67 -10.88 5.70
N SER A 28 6.90 -11.91 6.04
CA SER A 28 5.58 -12.13 5.47
C SER A 28 4.61 -11.01 5.86
N PHE A 29 3.62 -10.77 5.01
CA PHE A 29 2.51 -9.89 5.37
C PHE A 29 1.62 -10.59 6.39
N THR A 30 1.38 -9.92 7.52
CA THR A 30 0.56 -10.42 8.63
C THR A 30 -0.37 -9.31 9.13
N GLY A 31 -1.32 -9.66 9.99
CA GLY A 31 -2.16 -8.67 10.66
C GLY A 31 -1.34 -7.67 11.49
N GLU A 32 -0.27 -8.14 12.14
CA GLU A 32 0.62 -7.27 12.92
C GLU A 32 1.36 -6.25 12.04
N VAL A 33 1.81 -6.67 10.85
CA VAL A 33 2.43 -5.78 9.87
C VAL A 33 1.43 -4.74 9.39
N THR A 34 0.18 -5.15 9.14
CA THR A 34 -0.91 -4.24 8.78
C THR A 34 -1.14 -3.19 9.86
N ILE A 35 -1.21 -3.61 11.13
CA ILE A 35 -1.38 -2.69 12.26
C ILE A 35 -0.23 -1.69 12.32
N ARG A 36 0.99 -2.14 12.13
CA ARG A 36 2.16 -1.26 12.09
C ARG A 36 2.05 -0.22 10.99
N PHE A 37 1.56 -0.64 9.83
CA PHE A 37 1.35 0.28 8.71
C PHE A 37 0.22 1.29 8.99
N LEU A 38 -0.88 0.85 9.62
CA LEU A 38 -1.94 1.77 10.03
C LEU A 38 -1.46 2.80 11.03
N ASN A 39 -0.62 2.40 11.99
CA ASN A 39 0.02 3.34 12.91
C ASN A 39 0.91 4.34 12.16
N HIS A 40 1.63 3.87 11.15
CA HIS A 40 2.45 4.72 10.30
C HIS A 40 1.59 5.74 9.54
N LEU A 41 0.44 5.32 9.00
CA LEU A 41 -0.49 6.22 8.33
C LEU A 41 -1.04 7.28 9.29
N GLN A 42 -1.39 6.90 10.52
CA GLN A 42 -1.85 7.85 11.52
C GLN A 42 -0.79 8.89 11.87
N ALA A 43 0.47 8.45 12.01
CA ALA A 43 1.58 9.35 12.32
C ALA A 43 1.85 10.33 11.18
N GLU A 44 1.66 9.91 9.94
CA GLU A 44 1.98 10.70 8.77
C GLU A 44 0.84 11.60 8.30
N PHE A 45 -0.39 11.12 8.36
CA PHE A 45 -1.56 11.80 7.77
C PHE A 45 -2.62 12.24 8.78
N GLY A 46 -2.47 11.88 10.06
CA GLY A 46 -3.42 12.20 11.12
C GLY A 46 -4.16 10.97 11.65
N GLU A 47 -4.70 11.10 12.85
CA GLU A 47 -5.29 9.96 13.56
C GLU A 47 -6.58 9.45 12.93
N LYS A 48 -7.40 10.34 12.36
CA LYS A 48 -8.68 9.99 11.74
C LYS A 48 -8.44 9.57 10.31
N LEU A 49 -8.71 8.30 10.01
CA LEU A 49 -8.49 7.75 8.68
C LEU A 49 -9.71 6.99 8.18
N VAL A 50 -9.98 7.12 6.90
CA VAL A 50 -10.81 6.18 6.14
C VAL A 50 -9.86 5.48 5.17
N VAL A 51 -9.69 4.17 5.33
CA VAL A 51 -8.74 3.39 4.55
C VAL A 51 -9.52 2.42 3.67
N LEU A 52 -9.30 2.55 2.35
CA LEU A 52 -9.86 1.64 1.36
C LEU A 52 -8.80 0.60 1.04
N LEU A 53 -9.15 -0.68 1.14
CA LEU A 53 -8.18 -1.77 0.98
C LEU A 53 -8.87 -3.01 0.40
N ASP A 54 -8.07 -3.89 -0.19
CA ASP A 54 -8.60 -5.17 -0.70
C ASP A 54 -8.83 -6.15 0.46
N GLN A 55 -9.34 -7.34 0.14
CA GLN A 55 -9.69 -8.36 1.13
C GLN A 55 -8.59 -9.41 1.34
N ALA A 56 -7.32 -9.01 1.25
CA ALA A 56 -6.21 -9.90 1.58
C ALA A 56 -6.32 -10.37 3.05
N THR A 57 -5.87 -11.59 3.31
CA THR A 57 -5.99 -12.20 4.64
C THR A 57 -5.32 -11.38 5.74
N TYR A 58 -4.20 -10.74 5.44
CA TYR A 58 -3.50 -9.88 6.39
C TYR A 58 -4.20 -8.54 6.62
N PHE A 59 -5.13 -8.14 5.74
CA PHE A 59 -5.98 -6.95 5.92
C PHE A 59 -7.28 -7.28 6.64
N THR A 60 -7.80 -8.50 6.48
CA THR A 60 -9.05 -8.93 7.12
C THR A 60 -8.86 -9.66 8.44
N ALA A 61 -7.61 -9.81 8.90
CA ALA A 61 -7.28 -10.53 10.13
C ALA A 61 -8.01 -9.94 11.34
N GLU A 62 -8.41 -10.80 12.27
CA GLU A 62 -9.09 -10.38 13.50
C GLU A 62 -8.29 -9.35 14.29
N ALA A 63 -6.96 -9.51 14.35
CA ALA A 63 -6.09 -8.57 15.04
C ALA A 63 -6.22 -7.15 14.50
N VAL A 64 -6.38 -7.01 13.17
CA VAL A 64 -6.58 -5.71 12.53
C VAL A 64 -7.93 -5.11 12.92
N LYS A 65 -9.00 -5.92 12.90
CA LYS A 65 -10.33 -5.50 13.29
C LYS A 65 -10.38 -5.08 14.75
N ASP A 66 -9.74 -5.84 15.61
CA ASP A 66 -9.65 -5.53 17.04
C ASP A 66 -8.89 -4.24 17.28
N PHE A 67 -7.79 -4.03 16.55
CA PHE A 67 -7.02 -2.79 16.67
C PHE A 67 -7.85 -1.56 16.26
N VAL A 68 -8.52 -1.61 15.10
CA VAL A 68 -9.27 -0.45 14.60
C VAL A 68 -10.55 -0.18 15.38
N ALA A 69 -11.05 -1.17 16.14
CA ALA A 69 -12.26 -1.01 16.95
C ALA A 69 -12.10 0.12 18.00
N ASP A 70 -10.87 0.33 18.48
CA ASP A 70 -10.55 1.35 19.50
C ASP A 70 -9.84 2.57 18.92
N GLU A 71 -9.78 2.68 17.59
CA GLU A 71 -9.08 3.76 16.91
C GLU A 71 -10.04 4.53 16.00
N PRO A 72 -9.76 5.81 15.71
CA PRO A 72 -10.57 6.59 14.76
C PRO A 72 -10.25 6.24 13.31
N ILE A 73 -10.23 4.95 13.00
CA ILE A 73 -9.96 4.40 11.68
C ILE A 73 -11.17 3.63 11.21
N GLU A 74 -11.67 3.96 10.03
CA GLU A 74 -12.71 3.20 9.34
C GLU A 74 -12.07 2.44 8.19
N LEU A 75 -12.27 1.12 8.14
CA LEU A 75 -11.82 0.28 7.04
C LEU A 75 -12.97 0.03 6.08
N VAL A 76 -12.72 0.26 4.79
CA VAL A 76 -13.68 -0.01 3.72
C VAL A 76 -13.00 -0.96 2.75
N TYR A 77 -13.56 -2.16 2.61
CA TYR A 77 -12.97 -3.19 1.75
C TYR A 77 -13.54 -3.11 0.35
N PHE A 78 -12.67 -3.18 -0.66
CA PHE A 78 -13.11 -3.34 -2.04
C PHE A 78 -13.78 -4.71 -2.22
N PRO A 79 -14.71 -4.83 -3.17
CA PRO A 79 -15.28 -6.13 -3.49
C PRO A 79 -14.21 -7.14 -3.88
N THR A 80 -14.41 -8.41 -3.54
CA THR A 80 -13.49 -9.49 -3.90
C THR A 80 -13.32 -9.55 -5.42
N GLY A 81 -12.07 -9.70 -5.88
CA GLY A 81 -11.77 -9.80 -7.30
C GLY A 81 -11.84 -8.48 -8.07
N SER A 82 -11.66 -7.35 -7.38
CA SER A 82 -11.71 -6.03 -8.00
C SER A 82 -10.39 -5.25 -7.83
N PRO A 83 -9.23 -5.81 -8.24
CA PRO A 83 -7.95 -5.11 -8.07
C PRO A 83 -7.87 -3.82 -8.87
N ASP A 84 -8.61 -3.72 -9.97
CA ASP A 84 -8.69 -2.54 -10.82
C ASP A 84 -9.39 -1.35 -10.14
N LEU A 85 -10.09 -1.56 -9.03
CA LEU A 85 -10.69 -0.48 -8.24
C LEU A 85 -9.72 0.13 -7.22
N ASN A 86 -8.57 -0.50 -6.98
CA ASN A 86 -7.63 -0.03 -5.96
C ASN A 86 -6.56 0.89 -6.58
N PRO A 87 -6.57 2.20 -6.26
CA PRO A 87 -5.58 3.13 -6.82
C PRO A 87 -4.14 2.75 -6.50
N THR A 88 -3.87 2.11 -5.36
CA THR A 88 -2.53 1.69 -5.00
C THR A 88 -2.00 0.60 -5.93
N GLU A 89 -2.88 -0.26 -6.46
CA GLU A 89 -2.49 -1.25 -7.47
C GLU A 89 -2.01 -0.58 -8.76
N GLU A 90 -2.65 0.52 -9.17
CA GLU A 90 -2.18 1.30 -10.30
C GLU A 90 -0.81 1.94 -10.02
N TYR A 91 -0.59 2.37 -8.78
CA TYR A 91 0.72 2.89 -8.36
C TYR A 91 1.81 1.83 -8.48
N TRP A 92 1.53 0.59 -8.01
CA TRP A 92 2.46 -0.54 -8.18
C TRP A 92 2.72 -0.85 -9.63
N LYS A 93 1.70 -0.78 -10.47
CA LYS A 93 1.85 -1.00 -11.91
C LYS A 93 2.80 0.04 -12.53
N ARG A 94 2.67 1.29 -12.15
CA ARG A 94 3.57 2.36 -12.60
C ARG A 94 5.00 2.14 -12.13
N LEU A 95 5.18 1.66 -10.90
CA LEU A 95 6.49 1.27 -10.38
C LEU A 95 7.12 0.17 -11.23
N LYS A 96 6.35 -0.90 -11.49
CA LYS A 96 6.83 -2.02 -12.30
C LYS A 96 7.20 -1.60 -13.71
N GLN A 97 6.41 -0.74 -14.32
CA GLN A 97 6.70 -0.20 -15.65
C GLN A 97 7.97 0.65 -15.65
N ALA A 98 8.16 1.48 -14.64
CA ALA A 98 9.34 2.33 -14.53
C ALA A 98 10.61 1.53 -14.27
N LEU A 99 10.54 0.43 -13.52
CA LEU A 99 11.66 -0.48 -13.33
C LEU A 99 11.99 -1.26 -14.60
N GLY A 100 11.00 -1.45 -15.47
CA GLY A 100 11.15 -2.19 -16.72
C GLY A 100 11.49 -3.66 -16.51
N ASN A 101 12.25 -4.22 -17.46
CA ASN A 101 12.66 -5.62 -17.44
C ASN A 101 14.10 -5.79 -16.91
N ARG A 102 14.53 -4.91 -16.02
CA ARG A 102 15.87 -4.99 -15.46
C ARG A 102 16.05 -6.23 -14.60
N TYR A 103 17.19 -6.88 -14.74
CA TYR A 103 17.57 -7.99 -13.90
C TYR A 103 18.28 -7.49 -12.65
N PHE A 104 17.92 -8.04 -11.50
CA PHE A 104 18.55 -7.72 -10.22
C PHE A 104 19.12 -8.99 -9.61
N GLY A 105 20.41 -8.97 -9.30
CA GLY A 105 21.11 -10.13 -8.73
C GLY A 105 20.88 -10.29 -7.22
N THR A 106 20.55 -9.21 -6.51
CA THR A 106 20.37 -9.21 -5.06
C THR A 106 19.19 -8.36 -4.65
N LEU A 107 18.69 -8.57 -3.41
CA LEU A 107 17.63 -7.73 -2.84
C LEU A 107 18.08 -6.29 -2.66
N ASP A 108 19.35 -6.06 -2.33
CA ASP A 108 19.88 -4.71 -2.18
C ASP A 108 19.88 -3.95 -3.50
N GLU A 109 20.14 -4.62 -4.62
CA GLU A 109 20.02 -4.02 -5.95
C GLU A 109 18.58 -3.60 -6.24
N ILE A 110 17.61 -4.46 -5.88
CA ILE A 110 16.19 -4.14 -6.03
C ILE A 110 15.82 -2.92 -5.18
N ARG A 111 16.23 -2.89 -3.91
CA ARG A 111 15.98 -1.75 -3.02
C ARG A 111 16.56 -0.48 -3.57
N SER A 112 17.80 -0.54 -4.05
CA SER A 112 18.48 0.62 -4.63
C SER A 112 17.81 1.18 -5.87
N ALA A 113 17.04 0.34 -6.59
CA ALA A 113 16.26 0.77 -7.75
C ALA A 113 14.87 1.26 -7.37
N ILE A 114 14.21 0.62 -6.40
CA ILE A 114 12.82 0.91 -6.03
C ILE A 114 12.68 2.32 -5.45
N TRP A 115 13.45 2.67 -4.43
CA TRP A 115 13.26 3.92 -3.70
C TRP A 115 13.43 5.17 -4.56
N PRO A 116 14.50 5.31 -5.38
CA PRO A 116 14.58 6.44 -6.30
C PRO A 116 13.46 6.47 -7.33
N THR A 117 13.03 5.31 -7.82
CA THR A 117 11.95 5.21 -8.81
C THR A 117 10.62 5.67 -8.22
N LEU A 118 10.32 5.31 -6.97
CA LEU A 118 9.10 5.76 -6.28
C LEU A 118 9.03 7.29 -6.16
N GLU A 119 10.18 7.95 -6.06
CA GLU A 119 10.23 9.41 -6.00
C GLU A 119 9.93 10.08 -7.35
N THR A 120 10.05 9.35 -8.45
CA THR A 120 9.92 9.91 -9.81
C THR A 120 8.58 9.59 -10.47
N ILE A 121 7.88 8.55 -10.03
CA ILE A 121 6.59 8.18 -10.63
C ILE A 121 5.45 8.97 -9.97
N ASP A 122 4.44 9.31 -10.79
CA ASP A 122 3.27 10.00 -10.30
C ASP A 122 2.23 9.01 -9.77
N PRO A 123 1.60 9.30 -8.62
CA PRO A 123 0.48 8.49 -8.15
C PRO A 123 -0.78 8.76 -9.00
N PRO A 124 -1.71 7.80 -9.08
CA PRO A 124 -3.00 8.04 -9.73
C PRO A 124 -3.82 9.05 -8.95
N GLY A 125 -4.66 9.82 -9.64
CA GLY A 125 -5.65 10.68 -8.99
C GLY A 125 -6.77 9.82 -8.42
N VAL A 126 -6.89 9.73 -7.11
CA VAL A 126 -7.80 8.80 -6.44
C VAL A 126 -9.25 9.01 -6.87
N TYR A 127 -9.73 10.24 -6.86
CA TYR A 127 -11.12 10.52 -7.27
C TYR A 127 -11.36 10.22 -8.73
N GLN A 128 -10.43 10.57 -9.62
CA GLN A 128 -10.53 10.25 -11.04
C GLN A 128 -10.48 8.75 -11.29
N TYR A 129 -9.58 8.06 -10.59
CA TYR A 129 -9.40 6.62 -10.72
C TYR A 129 -10.65 5.85 -10.28
N LEU A 130 -11.27 6.26 -9.19
CA LEU A 130 -12.48 5.64 -8.67
C LEU A 130 -13.76 6.18 -9.31
N CYS A 131 -13.65 7.12 -10.23
CA CYS A 131 -14.79 7.78 -10.89
C CYS A 131 -15.74 8.49 -9.92
N LEU A 132 -15.19 9.09 -8.88
CA LEU A 132 -15.96 9.81 -7.86
C LEU A 132 -16.18 11.29 -8.22
#